data_a14b79cd74034614c693330e05ef003c
#
_entry.id   a14b79cd74034614c693330e05ef003c
#
_cell.length_a   1.000
_cell.length_b   1.000
_cell.length_c   1.000
_cell.angle_alpha   90.00
_cell.angle_beta   90.00
_cell.angle_gamma   90.00
#
_symmetry.space_group_name_H-M   'P 1'
#
loop_
_entity.id
_entity.type
_entity.pdbx_description
1 polymer ?
#
loop_
_entity_poly.entity_id
_entity_poly.type
_entity_poly.pdbx_seq_one_letter_code
_entity_poly.pdbx_strand_id
1 'polypeptide(L)'
;MLSIEITRECPLQCPGCYAYGDHHLGGDVTLHQLADKRGDDLVSGILELVDRLKPLHVTLVGGEPMVRHRELGRILPELSRRGIFAMVVTSGIIPIPMEWIGLPGFVAAVSIDGLPEHHNVRRHPATYERILSNLAGRRVNIHWTVTAQMFARASYFEEYVSFWNARPEVHNIWVSIYSPQRGEQSAERLTMAQRKQLASELPRLRTRYPKLLTPQGYAQALLHPPASPKECGFSRLSKNFSADLQTHVEPCVFGGDPDCSQCGCSASAATHWISEMRVAGPLKAKHLLHGSMRIGSAMARLQRVALPSWRERGREKPALEHKPDLVQISVD
;
A
#
# COMPACT_ATOMS: atom_id res chain seq x y z
N MET A 1 -7.57 2.76 -7.29
CA MET A 1 -6.33 2.79 -6.51
C MET A 1 -5.26 2.08 -7.30
N LEU A 2 -4.01 2.52 -7.19
CA LEU A 2 -2.85 1.90 -7.83
C LEU A 2 -1.82 1.60 -6.75
N SER A 3 -1.33 0.37 -6.67
CA SER A 3 -0.23 -0.03 -5.80
C SER A 3 0.94 -0.51 -6.66
N ILE A 4 2.13 -0.04 -6.37
CA ILE A 4 3.32 -0.34 -7.15
C ILE A 4 4.44 -0.77 -6.21
N GLU A 5 4.99 -1.95 -6.45
CA GLU A 5 6.25 -2.39 -5.87
C GLU A 5 7.37 -1.74 -6.67
N ILE A 6 7.92 -0.64 -6.19
CA ILE A 6 8.90 0.15 -6.96
C ILE A 6 10.30 -0.46 -6.97
N THR A 7 10.54 -1.45 -6.13
CA THR A 7 11.81 -2.17 -6.04
C THR A 7 11.61 -3.49 -5.31
N ARG A 8 12.42 -4.49 -5.66
CA ARG A 8 12.59 -5.72 -4.87
C ARG A 8 13.75 -5.64 -3.86
N GLU A 9 14.54 -4.57 -3.90
CA GLU A 9 15.63 -4.39 -2.94
C GLU A 9 15.08 -4.03 -1.55
N CYS A 10 15.60 -4.73 -0.54
CA CYS A 10 15.29 -4.45 0.87
C CYS A 10 16.51 -4.73 1.72
N PRO A 11 16.91 -3.82 2.62
CA PRO A 11 18.00 -4.07 3.55
C PRO A 11 17.60 -4.97 4.73
N LEU A 12 16.31 -5.36 4.82
CA LEU A 12 15.79 -6.28 5.83
C LEU A 12 15.62 -7.69 5.25
N GLN A 13 15.67 -8.68 6.15
CA GLN A 13 15.44 -10.11 5.87
C GLN A 13 14.35 -10.62 6.81
N CYS A 14 13.15 -10.01 6.71
CA CYS A 14 12.04 -10.31 7.62
C CYS A 14 11.54 -11.75 7.40
N PRO A 15 11.51 -12.60 8.42
CA PRO A 15 10.91 -13.92 8.30
C PRO A 15 9.44 -13.84 7.85
N GLY A 16 9.05 -14.67 6.88
CA GLY A 16 7.68 -14.69 6.37
C GLY A 16 7.23 -13.41 5.65
N CYS A 17 8.16 -12.64 5.08
CA CYS A 17 7.82 -11.49 4.26
C CYS A 17 7.05 -11.93 3.02
N TYR A 18 5.79 -11.51 2.89
CA TYR A 18 4.91 -11.90 1.78
C TYR A 18 5.46 -11.50 0.40
N ALA A 19 6.17 -10.36 0.32
CA ALA A 19 6.73 -9.86 -0.93
C ALA A 19 7.85 -10.74 -1.50
N TYR A 20 8.48 -11.58 -0.67
CA TYR A 20 9.54 -12.51 -1.08
C TYR A 20 9.09 -13.97 -1.05
N GLY A 21 7.81 -14.23 -0.83
CA GLY A 21 7.25 -15.58 -0.94
C GLY A 21 7.32 -16.09 -2.40
N ASP A 22 7.61 -17.36 -2.58
CA ASP A 22 7.77 -18.00 -3.91
C ASP A 22 6.55 -17.85 -4.82
N HIS A 23 5.38 -17.64 -4.24
CA HIS A 23 4.10 -17.53 -4.96
C HIS A 23 3.57 -16.09 -5.05
N HIS A 24 4.33 -15.08 -4.59
CA HIS A 24 3.84 -13.70 -4.51
C HIS A 24 3.31 -13.15 -5.83
N LEU A 25 3.99 -13.40 -6.95
CA LEU A 25 3.56 -12.93 -8.28
C LEU A 25 2.56 -13.85 -8.97
N GLY A 26 2.34 -15.04 -8.41
CA GLY A 26 1.57 -16.11 -9.03
C GLY A 26 2.36 -16.88 -10.11
N GLY A 27 1.98 -18.13 -10.37
CA GLY A 27 2.64 -18.97 -11.38
C GLY A 27 4.11 -19.23 -11.08
N ASP A 28 4.91 -19.35 -12.15
CA ASP A 28 6.34 -19.70 -12.08
C ASP A 28 7.28 -18.49 -11.96
N VAL A 29 6.74 -17.28 -11.88
CA VAL A 29 7.54 -16.03 -11.77
C VAL A 29 7.65 -15.64 -10.31
N THR A 30 8.89 -15.48 -9.83
CA THR A 30 9.19 -14.97 -8.50
C THR A 30 9.66 -13.52 -8.56
N LEU A 31 9.53 -12.78 -7.43
CA LEU A 31 10.05 -11.41 -7.35
C LEU A 31 11.54 -11.31 -7.69
N HIS A 32 12.32 -12.36 -7.37
CA HIS A 32 13.75 -12.40 -7.66
C HIS A 32 14.09 -12.45 -9.15
N GLN A 33 13.19 -12.93 -10.00
CA GLN A 33 13.38 -13.05 -11.45
C GLN A 33 13.12 -11.76 -12.21
N LEU A 34 12.43 -10.80 -11.60
CA LEU A 34 12.11 -9.53 -12.25
C LEU A 34 13.28 -8.56 -12.20
N ALA A 35 13.39 -7.74 -13.23
CA ALA A 35 14.32 -6.62 -13.27
C ALA A 35 13.65 -5.35 -12.74
N ASP A 36 14.21 -4.76 -11.68
CA ASP A 36 13.77 -3.47 -11.17
C ASP A 36 13.96 -2.37 -12.22
N LYS A 37 12.95 -1.56 -12.45
CA LYS A 37 13.15 -0.27 -13.09
C LYS A 37 13.88 0.68 -12.15
N ARG A 38 14.72 1.55 -12.68
CA ARG A 38 15.57 2.49 -11.92
C ARG A 38 15.68 3.83 -12.63
N GLY A 39 16.08 4.87 -11.90
CA GLY A 39 16.37 6.18 -12.48
C GLY A 39 15.20 6.73 -13.29
N ASP A 40 15.49 7.21 -14.48
CA ASP A 40 14.48 7.82 -15.39
C ASP A 40 13.42 6.81 -15.83
N ASP A 41 13.78 5.55 -16.07
CA ASP A 41 12.85 4.50 -16.48
C ASP A 41 11.81 4.20 -15.39
N LEU A 42 12.20 4.26 -14.11
CA LEU A 42 11.26 4.10 -13.01
C LEU A 42 10.31 5.30 -12.91
N VAL A 43 10.86 6.51 -12.96
CA VAL A 43 10.06 7.73 -12.86
C VAL A 43 9.08 7.85 -14.02
N SER A 44 9.54 7.74 -15.26
CA SER A 44 8.69 7.83 -16.45
C SER A 44 7.66 6.70 -16.48
N GLY A 45 8.06 5.45 -16.18
CA GLY A 45 7.16 4.32 -16.19
C GLY A 45 6.03 4.42 -15.15
N ILE A 46 6.31 4.93 -13.94
CA ILE A 46 5.26 5.19 -12.93
C ILE A 46 4.32 6.29 -13.41
N LEU A 47 4.83 7.39 -13.95
CA LEU A 47 4.01 8.49 -14.44
C LEU A 47 3.15 8.07 -15.65
N GLU A 48 3.65 7.22 -16.53
CA GLU A 48 2.90 6.62 -17.63
C GLU A 48 1.77 5.71 -17.11
N LEU A 49 2.03 4.89 -16.08
CA LEU A 49 0.99 4.09 -15.42
C LEU A 49 -0.11 5.00 -14.84
N VAL A 50 0.28 6.08 -14.18
CA VAL A 50 -0.64 7.07 -13.62
C VAL A 50 -1.47 7.74 -14.71
N ASP A 51 -0.86 8.14 -15.81
CA ASP A 51 -1.56 8.78 -16.95
C ASP A 51 -2.54 7.82 -17.62
N ARG A 52 -2.17 6.55 -17.75
CA ARG A 52 -2.99 5.50 -18.34
C ARG A 52 -4.17 5.08 -17.45
N LEU A 53 -3.93 4.93 -16.13
CA LEU A 53 -4.92 4.38 -15.20
C LEU A 53 -5.71 5.44 -14.44
N LYS A 54 -5.22 6.68 -14.40
CA LYS A 54 -5.82 7.84 -13.72
C LYS A 54 -6.30 7.52 -12.29
N PRO A 55 -5.40 7.02 -11.43
CA PRO A 55 -5.76 6.65 -10.07
C PRO A 55 -6.02 7.91 -9.23
N LEU A 56 -6.92 7.82 -8.26
CA LEU A 56 -7.08 8.85 -7.22
C LEU A 56 -6.04 8.70 -6.11
N HIS A 57 -5.49 7.50 -5.96
CA HIS A 57 -4.53 7.16 -4.91
C HIS A 57 -3.47 6.19 -5.45
N VAL A 58 -2.21 6.49 -5.16
CA VAL A 58 -1.05 5.66 -5.49
C VAL A 58 -0.36 5.24 -4.19
N THR A 59 -0.17 3.94 -4.01
CA THR A 59 0.63 3.37 -2.94
C THR A 59 1.95 2.87 -3.52
N LEU A 60 3.06 3.34 -2.98
CA LEU A 60 4.42 2.96 -3.36
C LEU A 60 4.99 2.06 -2.27
N VAL A 61 5.21 0.81 -2.63
CA VAL A 61 5.67 -0.29 -1.76
C VAL A 61 6.83 -1.03 -2.45
N GLY A 62 7.09 -2.24 -2.07
CA GLY A 62 8.07 -3.13 -2.68
C GLY A 62 8.86 -3.88 -1.61
N GLY A 63 10.16 -4.05 -1.81
CA GLY A 63 11.05 -4.42 -0.73
C GLY A 63 11.10 -3.30 0.32
N GLU A 64 12.03 -2.35 0.16
CA GLU A 64 12.02 -1.10 0.92
C GLU A 64 12.03 0.08 -0.06
N PRO A 65 10.90 0.79 -0.23
CA PRO A 65 10.79 1.85 -1.23
C PRO A 65 11.77 3.01 -1.00
N MET A 66 12.21 3.23 0.24
CA MET A 66 13.15 4.31 0.56
C MET A 66 14.56 4.10 -0.02
N VAL A 67 14.91 2.90 -0.51
CA VAL A 67 16.16 2.72 -1.28
C VAL A 67 16.11 3.44 -2.64
N ARG A 68 14.91 3.81 -3.08
CA ARG A 68 14.63 4.62 -4.29
C ARG A 68 14.27 6.08 -3.93
N HIS A 69 14.82 6.61 -2.84
CA HIS A 69 14.44 7.96 -2.36
C HIS A 69 14.68 9.06 -3.41
N ARG A 70 15.67 8.90 -4.30
CA ARG A 70 15.96 9.88 -5.38
C ARG A 70 14.83 9.91 -6.42
N GLU A 71 14.38 8.73 -6.85
CA GLU A 71 13.26 8.59 -7.79
C GLU A 71 11.95 9.02 -7.11
N LEU A 72 11.73 8.63 -5.86
CA LEU A 72 10.58 9.07 -5.07
C LEU A 72 10.52 10.58 -4.93
N GLY A 73 11.67 11.26 -4.74
CA GLY A 73 11.78 12.73 -4.68
C GLY A 73 11.33 13.43 -5.97
N ARG A 74 11.30 12.72 -7.09
CA ARG A 74 10.78 13.21 -8.39
C ARG A 74 9.33 12.84 -8.61
N ILE A 75 8.91 11.64 -8.17
CA ILE A 75 7.57 11.10 -8.35
C ILE A 75 6.56 11.80 -7.43
N LEU A 76 6.86 11.92 -6.13
CA LEU A 76 5.92 12.42 -5.12
C LEU A 76 5.45 13.86 -5.37
N PRO A 77 6.33 14.84 -5.69
CA PRO A 77 5.89 16.18 -6.05
C PRO A 77 4.98 16.20 -7.28
N GLU A 78 5.26 15.36 -8.27
CA GLU A 78 4.45 15.27 -9.49
C GLU A 78 3.06 14.68 -9.21
N LEU A 79 2.95 13.64 -8.37
CA LEU A 79 1.66 13.11 -7.92
C LEU A 79 0.87 14.17 -7.13
N SER A 80 1.54 14.88 -6.22
CA SER A 80 0.93 15.96 -5.45
C SER A 80 0.41 17.08 -6.36
N ARG A 81 1.19 17.53 -7.35
CA ARG A 81 0.80 18.56 -8.34
C ARG A 81 -0.43 18.13 -9.14
N ARG A 82 -0.60 16.84 -9.41
CA ARG A 82 -1.76 16.25 -10.10
C ARG A 82 -2.96 16.03 -9.19
N GLY A 83 -2.88 16.38 -7.90
CA GLY A 83 -3.95 16.15 -6.91
C GLY A 83 -4.16 14.67 -6.57
N ILE A 84 -3.16 13.81 -6.81
CA ILE A 84 -3.22 12.38 -6.53
C ILE A 84 -2.68 12.14 -5.13
N PHE A 85 -3.45 11.44 -4.30
CA PHE A 85 -2.98 10.99 -3.00
C PHE A 85 -1.87 9.96 -3.16
N ALA A 86 -0.74 10.18 -2.49
CA ALA A 86 0.42 9.29 -2.54
C ALA A 86 0.75 8.75 -1.15
N MET A 87 0.92 7.44 -1.04
CA MET A 87 1.36 6.78 0.19
C MET A 87 2.64 6.00 -0.08
N VAL A 88 3.65 6.21 0.75
CA VAL A 88 4.85 5.37 0.82
C VAL A 88 4.74 4.48 2.04
N VAL A 89 4.82 3.15 1.85
CA VAL A 89 4.84 2.17 2.94
C VAL A 89 6.28 1.71 3.14
N THR A 90 6.86 2.05 4.27
CA THR A 90 8.30 1.84 4.56
C THR A 90 8.49 1.15 5.92
N SER A 91 9.63 0.49 6.08
CA SER A 91 10.08 0.01 7.39
C SER A 91 10.56 1.13 8.32
N GLY A 92 10.83 2.33 7.80
CA GLY A 92 11.33 3.45 8.56
C GLY A 92 12.82 3.38 8.92
N ILE A 93 13.57 2.38 8.45
CA ILE A 93 15.03 2.26 8.69
C ILE A 93 15.85 3.27 7.91
N ILE A 94 15.27 3.87 6.87
CA ILE A 94 15.82 4.99 6.12
C ILE A 94 14.94 6.21 6.44
N PRO A 95 15.50 7.34 6.85
CA PRO A 95 14.72 8.50 7.23
C PRO A 95 13.95 9.08 6.04
N ILE A 96 12.69 9.45 6.27
CA ILE A 96 11.84 10.11 5.28
C ILE A 96 12.32 11.56 5.11
N PRO A 97 12.59 12.05 3.89
CA PRO A 97 12.96 13.42 3.65
C PRO A 97 11.90 14.42 4.17
N MET A 98 12.35 15.47 4.84
CA MET A 98 11.44 16.46 5.46
C MET A 98 10.59 17.19 4.43
N GLU A 99 11.13 17.44 3.25
CA GLU A 99 10.43 18.10 2.14
C GLU A 99 9.21 17.33 1.63
N TRP A 100 9.13 16.00 1.89
CA TRP A 100 7.95 15.21 1.51
C TRP A 100 6.81 15.38 2.51
N ILE A 101 7.11 15.63 3.79
CA ILE A 101 6.11 15.75 4.86
C ILE A 101 5.13 16.89 4.61
N GLY A 102 5.56 17.94 3.92
CA GLY A 102 4.73 19.08 3.55
C GLY A 102 3.97 18.93 2.23
N LEU A 103 4.16 17.85 1.46
CA LEU A 103 3.50 17.68 0.17
C LEU A 103 1.99 17.41 0.36
N PRO A 104 1.10 18.19 -0.29
CA PRO A 104 -0.33 17.92 -0.28
C PRO A 104 -0.65 16.50 -0.75
N GLY A 105 -1.47 15.78 0.01
CA GLY A 105 -1.88 14.42 -0.33
C GLY A 105 -0.84 13.33 -0.05
N PHE A 106 0.33 13.66 0.50
CA PHE A 106 1.35 12.68 0.86
C PHE A 106 1.10 12.06 2.24
N VAL A 107 1.32 10.77 2.35
CA VAL A 107 1.28 9.99 3.59
C VAL A 107 2.45 9.02 3.65
N ALA A 108 3.20 9.06 4.73
CA ALA A 108 4.15 8.02 5.07
C ALA A 108 3.51 7.02 6.05
N ALA A 109 3.46 5.75 5.69
CA ALA A 109 3.02 4.65 6.53
C ALA A 109 4.25 3.83 6.97
N VAL A 110 4.59 3.90 8.26
CA VAL A 110 5.75 3.19 8.80
C VAL A 110 5.30 1.90 9.47
N SER A 111 5.89 0.80 9.06
CA SER A 111 5.55 -0.54 9.56
C SER A 111 6.22 -0.80 10.90
N ILE A 112 5.44 -0.83 11.98
CA ILE A 112 5.89 -1.11 13.35
C ILE A 112 5.09 -2.29 13.90
N ASP A 113 5.65 -3.47 13.83
CA ASP A 113 4.96 -4.72 14.16
C ASP A 113 5.16 -5.14 15.62
N GLY A 114 4.81 -4.25 16.55
CA GLY A 114 4.82 -4.52 17.97
C GLY A 114 5.80 -3.68 18.79
N LEU A 115 5.90 -3.99 20.07
CA LEU A 115 6.92 -3.49 20.97
C LEU A 115 8.30 -4.03 20.57
N PRO A 116 9.42 -3.48 21.06
CA PRO A 116 10.77 -3.81 20.58
C PRO A 116 11.06 -5.31 20.49
N GLU A 117 10.63 -6.08 21.49
CA GLU A 117 10.84 -7.53 21.55
C GLU A 117 10.17 -8.30 20.40
N HIS A 118 9.00 -7.88 19.95
CA HIS A 118 8.31 -8.50 18.82
C HIS A 118 8.74 -7.89 17.48
N HIS A 119 8.88 -6.56 17.44
CA HIS A 119 9.27 -5.86 16.22
C HIS A 119 10.64 -6.32 15.71
N ASN A 120 11.64 -6.39 16.60
CA ASN A 120 13.01 -6.71 16.21
C ASN A 120 13.18 -8.17 15.74
N VAL A 121 12.35 -9.08 16.25
CA VAL A 121 12.28 -10.47 15.74
C VAL A 121 11.64 -10.52 14.36
N ARG A 122 10.52 -9.80 14.19
CA ARG A 122 9.73 -9.84 12.96
C ARG A 122 10.36 -9.02 11.83
N ARG A 123 11.06 -7.93 12.16
CA ARG A 123 11.75 -7.02 11.21
C ARG A 123 13.26 -7.18 11.33
N HIS A 124 13.79 -8.29 10.79
CA HIS A 124 15.20 -8.62 10.89
C HIS A 124 16.04 -7.95 9.79
N PRO A 125 17.28 -7.45 10.08
CA PRO A 125 17.86 -7.25 11.42
C PRO A 125 17.16 -6.15 12.22
N ALA A 126 17.22 -6.27 13.57
CA ALA A 126 16.57 -5.39 14.52
C ALA A 126 16.82 -3.88 14.23
N THR A 127 15.76 -3.11 14.21
CA THR A 127 15.80 -1.72 13.75
C THR A 127 14.94 -0.75 14.57
N TYR A 128 14.33 -1.20 15.67
CA TYR A 128 13.36 -0.40 16.41
C TYR A 128 13.93 0.95 16.88
N GLU A 129 15.11 0.95 17.52
CA GLU A 129 15.78 2.17 17.98
C GLU A 129 16.15 3.10 16.82
N ARG A 130 16.61 2.54 15.69
CA ARG A 130 16.90 3.30 14.49
C ARG A 130 15.64 3.95 13.93
N ILE A 131 14.52 3.24 13.94
CA ILE A 131 13.24 3.79 13.48
C ILE A 131 12.83 4.95 14.39
N LEU A 132 12.89 4.81 15.72
CA LEU A 132 12.59 5.90 16.64
C LEU A 132 13.41 7.17 16.34
N SER A 133 14.70 7.00 16.09
CA SER A 133 15.59 8.13 15.71
C SER A 133 15.17 8.73 14.36
N ASN A 134 14.85 7.89 13.39
CA ASN A 134 14.46 8.33 12.03
C ASN A 134 13.11 9.03 11.97
N LEU A 135 12.22 8.81 12.94
CA LEU A 135 10.91 9.46 12.99
C LEU A 135 10.97 10.89 13.57
N ALA A 136 12.02 11.24 14.29
CA ALA A 136 12.12 12.54 14.96
C ALA A 136 11.81 13.72 14.01
N GLY A 137 10.86 14.57 14.42
CA GLY A 137 10.40 15.74 13.66
C GLY A 137 9.55 15.44 12.41
N ARG A 138 9.21 14.18 12.14
CA ARG A 138 8.44 13.77 10.95
C ARG A 138 7.00 13.44 11.34
N ARG A 139 6.08 13.64 10.41
CA ARG A 139 4.66 13.27 10.60
C ARG A 139 4.35 12.00 9.81
N VAL A 140 4.07 10.91 10.52
CA VAL A 140 3.85 9.58 9.92
C VAL A 140 2.59 8.91 10.45
N ASN A 141 2.09 7.93 9.72
CA ASN A 141 1.14 6.94 10.24
C ASN A 141 1.89 5.66 10.57
N ILE A 142 1.51 5.03 11.67
CA ILE A 142 2.00 3.70 12.01
C ILE A 142 1.08 2.66 11.39
N HIS A 143 1.66 1.70 10.68
CA HIS A 143 0.98 0.49 10.26
C HIS A 143 1.43 -0.66 11.14
N TRP A 144 0.52 -1.17 11.94
CA TRP A 144 0.74 -2.21 12.92
C TRP A 144 0.10 -3.52 12.48
N THR A 145 0.88 -4.58 12.29
CA THR A 145 0.39 -5.93 12.04
C THR A 145 0.35 -6.72 13.34
N VAL A 146 -0.84 -7.04 13.82
CA VAL A 146 -1.04 -7.83 15.02
C VAL A 146 -0.84 -9.32 14.73
N THR A 147 -0.08 -10.00 15.59
CA THR A 147 0.21 -11.43 15.52
C THR A 147 -0.22 -12.15 16.80
N ALA A 148 -0.34 -13.49 16.74
CA ALA A 148 -0.79 -14.30 17.87
C ALA A 148 0.11 -14.19 19.12
N GLN A 149 1.41 -13.97 18.92
CA GLN A 149 2.39 -13.85 20.02
C GLN A 149 2.10 -12.67 20.95
N MET A 150 1.47 -11.60 20.43
CA MET A 150 1.15 -10.40 21.21
C MET A 150 0.07 -10.64 22.27
N PHE A 151 -0.67 -11.75 22.17
CA PHE A 151 -1.70 -12.12 23.15
C PHE A 151 -1.14 -12.82 24.40
N ALA A 152 0.15 -13.12 24.43
CA ALA A 152 0.78 -13.74 25.59
C ALA A 152 0.78 -12.82 26.83
N ARG A 153 0.67 -11.49 26.64
CA ARG A 153 0.67 -10.49 27.71
C ARG A 153 -0.59 -9.61 27.64
N ALA A 154 -1.37 -9.60 28.71
CA ALA A 154 -2.69 -8.94 28.74
C ALA A 154 -2.64 -7.42 28.46
N SER A 155 -1.60 -6.71 28.93
CA SER A 155 -1.46 -5.26 28.75
C SER A 155 -0.82 -4.84 27.41
N TYR A 156 -0.44 -5.79 26.57
CA TYR A 156 0.39 -5.55 25.39
C TYR A 156 -0.17 -4.49 24.44
N PHE A 157 -1.45 -4.61 24.10
CA PHE A 157 -2.09 -3.70 23.14
C PHE A 157 -2.19 -2.28 23.69
N GLU A 158 -2.50 -2.14 24.96
CA GLU A 158 -2.56 -0.84 25.60
C GLU A 158 -1.19 -0.18 25.70
N GLU A 159 -0.15 -0.93 26.10
CA GLU A 159 1.23 -0.43 26.13
C GLU A 159 1.67 0.08 24.75
N TYR A 160 1.47 -0.73 23.71
CA TYR A 160 1.81 -0.36 22.34
C TYR A 160 1.08 0.92 21.89
N VAL A 161 -0.23 0.93 22.03
CA VAL A 161 -1.05 2.07 21.56
C VAL A 161 -0.77 3.32 22.37
N SER A 162 -0.62 3.21 23.70
CA SER A 162 -0.27 4.34 24.57
C SER A 162 1.06 4.97 24.18
N PHE A 163 2.09 4.15 24.00
CA PHE A 163 3.41 4.60 23.59
C PHE A 163 3.38 5.40 22.29
N TRP A 164 2.73 4.85 21.25
CA TRP A 164 2.68 5.51 19.94
C TRP A 164 1.70 6.70 19.90
N ASN A 165 0.62 6.65 20.68
CA ASN A 165 -0.31 7.77 20.80
C ASN A 165 0.32 8.99 21.48
N ALA A 166 1.26 8.81 22.39
CA ALA A 166 1.96 9.90 23.07
C ALA A 166 2.97 10.62 22.18
N ARG A 167 3.42 10.01 21.07
CA ARG A 167 4.45 10.59 20.21
C ARG A 167 3.90 11.65 19.25
N PRO A 168 4.49 12.86 19.22
CA PRO A 168 4.04 13.93 18.33
C PRO A 168 4.19 13.59 16.85
N GLU A 169 5.18 12.77 16.50
CA GLU A 169 5.44 12.32 15.13
C GLU A 169 4.31 11.46 14.55
N VAL A 170 3.57 10.78 15.40
CA VAL A 170 2.52 9.87 14.97
C VAL A 170 1.21 10.61 14.77
N HIS A 171 0.69 10.54 13.55
CA HIS A 171 -0.62 11.08 13.20
C HIS A 171 -1.74 10.07 13.48
N ASN A 172 -1.61 8.87 12.95
CA ASN A 172 -2.56 7.77 13.18
C ASN A 172 -1.85 6.43 13.33
N ILE A 173 -2.54 5.49 13.97
CA ILE A 173 -2.15 4.08 14.08
C ILE A 173 -3.21 3.25 13.34
N TRP A 174 -2.78 2.57 12.28
CA TRP A 174 -3.59 1.64 11.51
C TRP A 174 -3.29 0.21 11.93
N VAL A 175 -4.31 -0.59 12.06
CA VAL A 175 -4.18 -1.96 12.53
C VAL A 175 -4.49 -2.92 11.39
N SER A 176 -3.58 -3.83 11.15
CA SER A 176 -3.79 -5.06 10.37
C SER A 176 -3.68 -6.27 11.30
N ILE A 177 -4.19 -7.40 10.87
CA ILE A 177 -3.90 -8.70 11.47
C ILE A 177 -3.07 -9.48 10.45
N TYR A 178 -2.19 -10.35 10.93
CA TYR A 178 -1.45 -11.25 10.06
C TYR A 178 -2.39 -12.00 9.10
N SER A 179 -2.06 -11.95 7.81
CA SER A 179 -2.85 -12.55 6.72
C SER A 179 -2.02 -13.65 6.07
N PRO A 180 -2.35 -14.95 6.28
CA PRO A 180 -1.59 -16.07 5.71
C PRO A 180 -1.93 -16.31 4.25
N GLN A 181 -1.04 -17.01 3.55
CA GLN A 181 -1.36 -17.72 2.32
C GLN A 181 -2.18 -18.98 2.64
N ARG A 182 -2.92 -19.52 1.67
CA ARG A 182 -3.70 -20.75 1.84
C ARG A 182 -2.76 -21.92 2.09
N GLY A 183 -3.06 -22.69 3.12
CA GLY A 183 -2.22 -23.84 3.54
C GLY A 183 -0.98 -23.47 4.33
N GLU A 184 -0.66 -22.20 4.50
CA GLU A 184 0.47 -21.75 5.30
C GLU A 184 0.27 -22.09 6.79
N GLN A 185 1.32 -22.65 7.39
CA GLN A 185 1.38 -22.96 8.82
C GLN A 185 2.26 -21.92 9.52
N SER A 186 1.64 -20.83 9.97
CA SER A 186 2.36 -19.76 10.67
C SER A 186 1.86 -19.61 12.12
N ALA A 187 2.81 -19.55 13.06
CA ALA A 187 2.53 -19.25 14.45
C ALA A 187 2.03 -17.82 14.70
N GLU A 188 2.13 -16.93 13.69
CA GLU A 188 1.63 -15.54 13.78
C GLU A 188 0.11 -15.44 13.57
N ARG A 189 -0.50 -16.50 13.08
CA ARG A 189 -1.92 -16.58 12.76
C ARG A 189 -2.79 -16.48 13.99
N LEU A 190 -3.75 -15.57 14.00
CA LEU A 190 -4.69 -15.41 15.09
C LEU A 190 -5.78 -16.50 15.06
N THR A 191 -6.07 -17.06 16.22
CA THR A 191 -7.28 -17.86 16.42
C THR A 191 -8.53 -16.97 16.35
N MET A 192 -9.70 -17.57 16.14
CA MET A 192 -10.97 -16.82 16.17
C MET A 192 -11.24 -16.20 17.54
N ALA A 193 -10.81 -16.84 18.64
CA ALA A 193 -10.91 -16.27 19.97
C ALA A 193 -10.07 -14.99 20.11
N GLN A 194 -8.82 -15.00 19.63
CA GLN A 194 -7.95 -13.83 19.62
C GLN A 194 -8.49 -12.71 18.72
N ARG A 195 -9.05 -13.05 17.56
CA ARG A 195 -9.72 -12.04 16.70
C ARG A 195 -10.89 -11.38 17.40
N LYS A 196 -11.74 -12.15 18.09
CA LYS A 196 -12.89 -11.63 18.86
C LYS A 196 -12.40 -10.73 20.02
N GLN A 197 -11.37 -11.15 20.75
CA GLN A 197 -10.75 -10.35 21.79
C GLN A 197 -10.25 -9.00 21.22
N LEU A 198 -9.44 -9.04 20.15
CA LEU A 198 -8.90 -7.84 19.51
C LEU A 198 -10.02 -6.91 19.05
N ALA A 199 -11.04 -7.43 18.38
CA ALA A 199 -12.17 -6.63 17.86
C ALA A 199 -13.00 -5.98 18.97
N SER A 200 -13.02 -6.55 20.17
CA SER A 200 -13.65 -5.93 21.35
C SER A 200 -12.76 -4.89 22.02
N GLU A 201 -11.44 -5.09 22.00
CA GLU A 201 -10.46 -4.26 22.68
C GLU A 201 -10.12 -2.99 21.90
N LEU A 202 -9.91 -3.08 20.60
CA LEU A 202 -9.53 -1.95 19.75
C LEU A 202 -10.46 -0.74 19.86
N PRO A 203 -11.80 -0.85 19.83
CA PRO A 203 -12.69 0.30 20.00
C PRO A 203 -12.60 0.94 21.39
N ARG A 204 -12.34 0.14 22.45
CA ARG A 204 -12.14 0.64 23.82
C ARG A 204 -10.85 1.43 23.93
N LEU A 205 -9.76 0.90 23.36
CA LEU A 205 -8.46 1.60 23.30
C LEU A 205 -8.58 2.89 22.51
N ARG A 206 -9.31 2.90 21.40
CA ARG A 206 -9.54 4.11 20.61
C ARG A 206 -10.21 5.24 21.40
N THR A 207 -11.11 4.93 22.32
CA THR A 207 -11.76 5.94 23.17
C THR A 207 -10.74 6.68 24.04
N ARG A 208 -9.68 5.99 24.48
CA ARG A 208 -8.59 6.56 25.30
C ARG A 208 -7.44 7.13 24.47
N TYR A 209 -7.21 6.56 23.29
CA TYR A 209 -6.07 6.83 22.42
C TYR A 209 -6.57 7.22 21.01
N PRO A 210 -6.88 8.49 20.78
CA PRO A 210 -7.60 8.92 19.57
C PRO A 210 -6.83 8.73 18.25
N LYS A 211 -5.49 8.59 18.31
CA LYS A 211 -4.69 8.29 17.11
C LYS A 211 -4.92 6.86 16.57
N LEU A 212 -5.48 5.96 17.37
CA LEU A 212 -5.84 4.62 16.93
C LEU A 212 -7.08 4.66 16.01
N LEU A 213 -6.91 4.41 14.72
CA LEU A 213 -7.99 4.43 13.73
C LEU A 213 -8.72 3.09 13.62
N THR A 214 -9.42 2.69 14.67
CA THR A 214 -10.18 1.44 14.73
C THR A 214 -11.60 1.67 15.25
N PRO A 215 -12.46 2.38 14.49
CA PRO A 215 -13.86 2.48 14.87
C PRO A 215 -14.52 1.10 14.91
N GLN A 216 -15.63 0.99 15.65
CA GLN A 216 -16.27 -0.32 15.87
C GLN A 216 -16.58 -1.08 14.56
N GLY A 217 -17.05 -0.39 13.53
CA GLY A 217 -17.33 -1.04 12.23
C GLY A 217 -16.06 -1.58 11.55
N TYR A 218 -14.92 -0.92 11.73
CA TYR A 218 -13.64 -1.43 11.25
C TYR A 218 -13.20 -2.69 12.02
N ALA A 219 -13.31 -2.66 13.35
CA ALA A 219 -12.98 -3.80 14.18
C ALA A 219 -13.86 -5.02 13.84
N GLN A 220 -15.16 -4.80 13.56
CA GLN A 220 -16.06 -5.85 13.08
C GLN A 220 -15.66 -6.39 11.69
N ALA A 221 -15.16 -5.54 10.80
CA ALA A 221 -14.66 -5.97 9.48
C ALA A 221 -13.44 -6.90 9.59
N LEU A 222 -12.62 -6.77 10.63
CA LEU A 222 -11.53 -7.70 10.92
C LEU A 222 -12.01 -9.09 11.40
N LEU A 223 -13.24 -9.18 11.95
CA LEU A 223 -13.85 -10.46 12.32
C LEU A 223 -14.47 -11.19 11.13
N HIS A 224 -14.96 -10.43 10.17
CA HIS A 224 -15.72 -10.93 9.02
C HIS A 224 -15.06 -10.46 7.72
N PRO A 225 -13.83 -10.93 7.42
CA PRO A 225 -13.18 -10.60 6.16
C PRO A 225 -13.96 -11.19 4.97
N PRO A 226 -13.78 -10.63 3.76
CA PRO A 226 -14.42 -11.18 2.56
C PRO A 226 -13.93 -12.60 2.30
N ALA A 227 -14.85 -13.50 1.89
CA ALA A 227 -14.53 -14.92 1.67
C ALA A 227 -13.63 -15.15 0.44
N SER A 228 -13.55 -14.17 -0.46
CA SER A 228 -12.76 -14.28 -1.69
C SER A 228 -12.33 -12.91 -2.21
N PRO A 229 -11.33 -12.86 -3.11
CA PRO A 229 -10.94 -11.62 -3.77
C PRO A 229 -12.07 -10.96 -4.56
N LYS A 230 -13.02 -11.75 -5.08
CA LYS A 230 -14.20 -11.24 -5.82
C LYS A 230 -15.16 -10.47 -4.92
N GLU A 231 -15.21 -10.80 -3.65
CA GLU A 231 -16.03 -10.11 -2.65
C GLU A 231 -15.28 -8.95 -1.98
N CYS A 232 -13.95 -8.96 -2.04
CA CYS A 232 -13.11 -7.94 -1.44
C CYS A 232 -13.20 -6.61 -2.20
N GLY A 233 -13.72 -5.56 -1.55
CA GLY A 233 -13.79 -4.23 -2.13
C GLY A 233 -12.42 -3.68 -2.51
N PHE A 234 -11.40 -3.91 -1.68
CA PHE A 234 -10.04 -3.47 -1.96
C PHE A 234 -9.45 -4.17 -3.19
N SER A 235 -9.52 -5.50 -3.28
CA SER A 235 -9.04 -6.26 -4.45
C SER A 235 -9.69 -5.77 -5.76
N ARG A 236 -10.97 -5.46 -5.73
CA ARG A 236 -11.72 -4.99 -6.91
C ARG A 236 -11.40 -3.54 -7.31
N LEU A 237 -10.98 -2.70 -6.36
CA LEU A 237 -10.70 -1.28 -6.58
C LEU A 237 -9.22 -0.99 -6.82
N SER A 238 -8.33 -1.94 -6.52
CA SER A 238 -6.89 -1.79 -6.69
C SER A 238 -6.38 -2.48 -7.94
N LYS A 239 -5.34 -1.88 -8.52
CA LYS A 239 -4.45 -2.53 -9.49
C LYS A 239 -3.06 -2.52 -8.90
N ASN A 240 -2.40 -3.66 -8.92
CA ASN A 240 -1.12 -3.83 -8.27
C ASN A 240 -0.10 -4.27 -9.32
N PHE A 241 1.07 -3.61 -9.33
CA PHE A 241 2.16 -3.89 -10.26
C PHE A 241 3.44 -4.16 -9.49
N SER A 242 4.24 -5.07 -10.02
CA SER A 242 5.55 -5.37 -9.47
C SER A 242 6.64 -4.42 -10.00
N ALA A 243 7.88 -4.65 -9.62
CA ALA A 243 9.03 -3.76 -9.81
C ALA A 243 9.44 -3.54 -11.27
N ASP A 244 8.97 -4.38 -12.20
CA ASP A 244 9.12 -4.21 -13.64
C ASP A 244 8.07 -3.26 -14.25
N LEU A 245 7.06 -2.82 -13.47
CA LEU A 245 5.92 -1.98 -13.86
C LEU A 245 4.99 -2.63 -14.92
N GLN A 246 5.12 -3.93 -15.14
CA GLN A 246 4.37 -4.70 -16.15
C GLN A 246 3.64 -5.89 -15.53
N THR A 247 4.32 -6.64 -14.68
CA THR A 247 3.76 -7.81 -14.01
C THR A 247 2.74 -7.40 -12.96
N HIS A 248 1.55 -7.96 -13.07
CA HIS A 248 0.50 -7.74 -12.07
C HIS A 248 0.71 -8.60 -10.84
N VAL A 249 0.52 -8.00 -9.66
CA VAL A 249 0.43 -8.71 -8.39
C VAL A 249 -1.03 -9.01 -8.13
N GLU A 250 -1.42 -10.27 -8.22
CA GLU A 250 -2.80 -10.73 -8.10
C GLU A 250 -2.93 -11.82 -7.02
N PRO A 251 -4.10 -11.97 -6.39
CA PRO A 251 -5.37 -11.26 -6.63
C PRO A 251 -5.48 -9.90 -5.89
N CYS A 252 -4.51 -9.57 -5.06
CA CYS A 252 -4.40 -8.31 -4.32
C CYS A 252 -2.92 -8.03 -4.00
N VAL A 253 -2.63 -7.03 -3.15
CA VAL A 253 -1.25 -6.65 -2.78
C VAL A 253 -0.43 -7.77 -2.13
N PHE A 254 -1.07 -8.81 -1.57
CA PHE A 254 -0.35 -9.97 -1.02
C PHE A 254 0.15 -10.92 -2.10
N GLY A 255 -0.44 -10.89 -3.29
CA GLY A 255 -0.12 -11.85 -4.34
C GLY A 255 -0.48 -13.29 -3.97
N GLY A 256 -0.11 -14.24 -4.82
CA GLY A 256 -0.24 -15.66 -4.56
C GLY A 256 -1.66 -16.17 -4.37
N ASP A 257 -1.87 -17.01 -3.36
CA ASP A 257 -3.18 -17.55 -2.98
C ASP A 257 -3.50 -17.18 -1.51
N PRO A 258 -3.84 -15.91 -1.23
CA PRO A 258 -4.11 -15.46 0.13
C PRO A 258 -5.34 -16.17 0.72
N ASP A 259 -5.25 -16.60 1.97
CA ASP A 259 -6.42 -17.11 2.71
C ASP A 259 -7.33 -15.95 3.10
N CYS A 260 -8.25 -15.61 2.18
CA CYS A 260 -9.18 -14.50 2.38
C CYS A 260 -10.04 -14.67 3.64
N SER A 261 -10.34 -15.90 4.07
CA SER A 261 -11.10 -16.18 5.29
C SER A 261 -10.36 -15.79 6.57
N GLN A 262 -9.02 -15.68 6.46
CA GLN A 262 -8.11 -15.26 7.51
C GLN A 262 -7.51 -13.87 7.25
N CYS A 263 -8.01 -13.16 6.24
CA CYS A 263 -7.50 -11.84 5.90
C CYS A 263 -7.61 -10.86 7.08
N GLY A 264 -6.54 -10.12 7.32
CA GLY A 264 -6.46 -9.05 8.31
C GLY A 264 -5.99 -7.74 7.71
N CYS A 265 -6.00 -7.62 6.39
CA CYS A 265 -5.54 -6.42 5.67
C CYS A 265 -6.34 -5.18 6.07
N SER A 266 -5.63 -4.13 6.51
CA SER A 266 -6.24 -2.85 6.89
C SER A 266 -7.02 -2.21 5.74
N ALA A 267 -6.54 -2.31 4.51
CA ALA A 267 -7.23 -1.76 3.34
C ALA A 267 -8.52 -2.53 3.02
N SER A 268 -8.51 -3.87 3.17
CA SER A 268 -9.70 -4.70 3.04
C SER A 268 -10.73 -4.36 4.13
N ALA A 269 -10.31 -4.29 5.39
CA ALA A 269 -11.18 -3.94 6.51
C ALA A 269 -11.77 -2.52 6.35
N ALA A 270 -10.96 -1.54 5.94
CA ALA A 270 -11.42 -0.17 5.71
C ALA A 270 -12.43 -0.09 4.56
N THR A 271 -12.16 -0.74 3.43
CA THR A 271 -13.10 -0.74 2.29
C THR A 271 -14.40 -1.46 2.62
N HIS A 272 -14.34 -2.56 3.39
CA HIS A 272 -15.53 -3.26 3.86
C HIS A 272 -16.35 -2.36 4.79
N TRP A 273 -15.72 -1.77 5.81
CA TRP A 273 -16.39 -0.86 6.73
C TRP A 273 -17.06 0.31 6.02
N ILE A 274 -16.31 1.00 5.12
CA ILE A 274 -16.86 2.11 4.33
C ILE A 274 -18.04 1.63 3.46
N SER A 275 -17.92 0.45 2.85
CA SER A 275 -18.98 -0.09 2.00
C SER A 275 -20.29 -0.36 2.75
N GLU A 276 -20.21 -0.68 4.03
CA GLU A 276 -21.37 -0.92 4.91
C GLU A 276 -21.95 0.35 5.54
N MET A 277 -21.28 1.50 5.40
CA MET A 277 -21.80 2.78 5.92
C MET A 277 -23.11 3.15 5.22
N ARG A 278 -24.09 3.59 6.01
CA ARG A 278 -25.36 4.14 5.49
C ARG A 278 -25.12 5.53 4.91
N VAL A 279 -25.58 5.75 3.69
CA VAL A 279 -25.51 7.05 2.99
C VAL A 279 -26.84 7.80 3.15
N ALA A 280 -27.97 7.12 2.93
CA ALA A 280 -29.31 7.66 3.13
C ALA A 280 -30.33 6.51 3.31
N GLY A 281 -31.15 6.52 4.34
CA GLY A 281 -32.15 5.49 4.60
C GLY A 281 -31.54 4.07 4.55
N PRO A 282 -32.07 3.15 3.73
CA PRO A 282 -31.51 1.80 3.57
C PRO A 282 -30.29 1.77 2.62
N LEU A 283 -29.94 2.86 1.96
CA LEU A 283 -28.88 2.94 0.97
C LEU A 283 -27.51 2.92 1.67
N LYS A 284 -26.70 1.90 1.37
CA LYS A 284 -25.31 1.78 1.84
C LYS A 284 -24.34 2.24 0.75
N ALA A 285 -23.14 2.68 1.16
CA ALA A 285 -22.07 3.11 0.24
C ALA A 285 -21.73 2.06 -0.82
N LYS A 286 -21.82 0.77 -0.50
CA LYS A 286 -21.59 -0.33 -1.47
C LYS A 286 -22.54 -0.26 -2.68
N HIS A 287 -23.79 0.18 -2.52
CA HIS A 287 -24.72 0.28 -3.63
C HIS A 287 -24.28 1.34 -4.63
N LEU A 288 -23.74 2.46 -4.13
CA LEU A 288 -23.19 3.53 -4.97
C LEU A 288 -21.88 3.07 -5.64
N LEU A 289 -20.99 2.42 -4.90
CA LEU A 289 -19.72 1.88 -5.42
C LEU A 289 -19.99 0.83 -6.52
N HIS A 290 -20.89 -0.10 -6.28
CA HIS A 290 -21.26 -1.12 -7.29
C HIS A 290 -21.92 -0.50 -8.52
N GLY A 291 -22.79 0.51 -8.33
CA GLY A 291 -23.41 1.25 -9.43
C GLY A 291 -22.36 1.97 -10.28
N SER A 292 -21.46 2.72 -9.66
CA SER A 292 -20.39 3.44 -10.37
C SER A 292 -19.42 2.51 -11.10
N MET A 293 -19.07 1.37 -10.52
CA MET A 293 -18.22 0.36 -11.16
C MET A 293 -18.91 -0.28 -12.39
N ARG A 294 -20.22 -0.55 -12.32
CA ARG A 294 -20.99 -1.08 -13.47
C ARG A 294 -21.05 -0.06 -14.59
N ILE A 295 -21.34 1.21 -14.27
CA ILE A 295 -21.36 2.31 -15.24
C ILE A 295 -19.96 2.50 -15.85
N GLY A 296 -18.90 2.57 -15.05
CA GLY A 296 -17.52 2.69 -15.53
C GLY A 296 -17.10 1.55 -16.44
N SER A 297 -17.47 0.31 -16.08
CA SER A 297 -17.20 -0.86 -16.92
C SER A 297 -17.98 -0.84 -18.25
N ALA A 298 -19.23 -0.40 -18.23
CA ALA A 298 -20.04 -0.24 -19.43
C ALA A 298 -19.46 0.86 -20.35
N MET A 299 -19.09 2.00 -19.78
CA MET A 299 -18.44 3.10 -20.52
C MET A 299 -17.09 2.68 -21.12
N ALA A 300 -16.27 1.94 -20.37
CA ALA A 300 -15.00 1.43 -20.88
C ALA A 300 -15.19 0.43 -22.03
N ARG A 301 -16.24 -0.41 -22.00
CA ARG A 301 -16.60 -1.30 -23.12
C ARG A 301 -17.05 -0.48 -24.33
N LEU A 302 -17.91 0.52 -24.12
CA LEU A 302 -18.38 1.40 -25.21
C LEU A 302 -17.22 2.17 -25.86
N GLN A 303 -16.27 2.68 -25.04
CA GLN A 303 -15.08 3.36 -25.57
C GLN A 303 -14.17 2.42 -26.37
N ARG A 304 -14.05 1.14 -25.98
CA ARG A 304 -13.30 0.13 -26.78
C ARG A 304 -13.98 -0.19 -28.11
N VAL A 305 -15.31 -0.16 -28.15
CA VAL A 305 -16.08 -0.45 -29.36
C VAL A 305 -16.20 0.78 -30.27
N ALA A 306 -16.33 1.97 -29.68
CA ALA A 306 -16.60 3.21 -30.45
C ALA A 306 -15.35 3.96 -30.96
N LEU A 307 -14.13 3.63 -30.51
CA LEU A 307 -12.93 4.42 -30.74
C LEU A 307 -11.68 3.65 -31.24
N PRO A 308 -11.76 2.75 -32.26
CA PRO A 308 -10.54 2.18 -32.83
C PRO A 308 -9.82 3.14 -33.78
N SER A 309 -10.49 4.10 -34.40
CA SER A 309 -9.97 4.76 -35.57
C SER A 309 -9.36 6.16 -35.39
N TRP A 310 -9.62 6.87 -34.31
CA TRP A 310 -9.08 8.21 -34.13
C TRP A 310 -7.75 8.26 -33.37
N ARG A 311 -7.45 7.23 -32.52
CA ARG A 311 -6.15 7.13 -31.83
C ARG A 311 -5.00 6.71 -32.74
N GLU A 312 -5.28 6.03 -33.85
CA GLU A 312 -4.26 5.66 -34.82
C GLU A 312 -3.92 6.83 -35.77
N ARG A 313 -4.86 7.73 -36.05
CA ARG A 313 -4.63 8.91 -36.89
C ARG A 313 -3.78 10.02 -36.28
N GLY A 314 -3.53 9.98 -34.95
CA GLY A 314 -2.71 10.96 -34.23
C GLY A 314 -1.24 10.55 -34.05
N ARG A 315 -0.80 9.42 -34.60
CA ARG A 315 0.59 8.92 -34.50
C ARG A 315 1.42 9.03 -35.77
N GLU A 316 0.95 9.69 -36.81
CA GLU A 316 1.86 10.14 -37.86
C GLU A 316 2.67 11.32 -37.31
N LYS A 317 3.89 11.00 -36.89
CA LYS A 317 4.90 12.02 -36.59
C LYS A 317 5.17 12.78 -37.89
N PRO A 318 5.12 14.13 -37.91
CA PRO A 318 5.65 14.86 -39.04
C PRO A 318 7.13 14.49 -39.15
N ALA A 319 7.54 14.17 -40.38
CA ALA A 319 8.93 13.94 -40.73
C ALA A 319 9.74 15.17 -40.30
N LEU A 320 10.72 14.97 -39.45
CA LEU A 320 11.71 15.99 -39.12
C LEU A 320 12.50 16.29 -40.38
N GLU A 321 12.22 17.41 -41.02
CA GLU A 321 13.06 17.99 -42.06
C GLU A 321 14.46 18.22 -41.45
N HIS A 322 15.43 17.62 -42.08
CA HIS A 322 16.86 17.82 -41.82
C HIS A 322 17.20 19.27 -42.13
N LYS A 323 17.52 20.08 -41.12
CA LYS A 323 18.19 21.36 -41.33
C LYS A 323 19.71 21.13 -41.31
N PRO A 324 20.41 21.63 -42.34
CA PRO A 324 21.85 21.45 -42.46
C PRO A 324 22.61 22.41 -41.53
N ASP A 325 23.72 21.88 -41.00
CA ASP A 325 24.96 22.49 -40.53
C ASP A 325 24.91 23.89 -39.90
N LEU A 326 25.11 23.91 -38.59
CA LEU A 326 25.61 25.10 -37.91
C LEU A 326 27.15 25.05 -37.78
N VAL A 327 27.75 26.05 -38.42
CA VAL A 327 29.17 26.42 -38.47
C VAL A 327 29.81 26.45 -37.12
N GLN A 328 30.95 25.78 -36.93
CA GLN A 328 31.88 25.95 -35.83
C GLN A 328 32.47 27.38 -35.89
N ILE A 329 32.32 28.12 -34.80
CA ILE A 329 33.12 29.33 -34.53
C ILE A 329 34.14 28.94 -33.49
N SER A 330 35.41 28.92 -33.90
CA SER A 330 36.60 28.93 -33.03
C SER A 330 36.73 30.33 -32.41
N VAL A 331 36.95 30.39 -31.12
CA VAL A 331 37.40 31.59 -30.42
C VAL A 331 38.78 31.29 -29.88
N ASP A 332 39.75 32.05 -30.31
CA ASP A 332 41.14 32.13 -29.83
C ASP A 332 41.21 32.50 -28.34
#